data_8af917c7cfb9062ebf017f5e1be934e9
#
_entry.id   8af917c7cfb9062ebf017f5e1be934e9
#
_cell.length_a   1.000
_cell.length_b   1.000
_cell.length_c   1.000
_cell.angle_alpha   90.00
_cell.angle_beta   90.00
_cell.angle_gamma   90.00
#
_symmetry.space_group_name_H-M   'P 1'
#
loop_
_entity.id
_entity.type
_entity.pdbx_description
1 polymer ?
#
loop_
_entity_poly.entity_id
_entity_poly.type
_entity_poly.pdbx_seq_one_letter_code
_entity_poly.pdbx_strand_id
1 'polypeptide(L)'
;MSRLKSYQIGGLVALAGLLLVAILLAGGIAWEKWHDGAPTAKIGGPFQLVDTRSGKTVTDQDFKGKWLLVYFGYTHCPDACPTALNDLSLALDKLGEKRQAMAPLFITIDPERDTADVMKDYVASFAPDIVGLTGSTDQITQAEKEYRVYAAKHPTKDGGYDMDHSSIIYVMDPSGRFVTNFTHETDPDQMAAKLMSLAS
;
A
#
# COMPACT_ATOMS: atom_id res chain seq x y z
N MET A 1 31.75 68.72 -7.36
CA MET A 1 31.74 67.44 -8.13
C MET A 1 31.71 66.18 -7.25
N SER A 2 31.88 66.22 -5.93
CA SER A 2 31.95 65.03 -5.03
C SER A 2 30.58 64.48 -4.58
N ARG A 3 29.54 65.26 -4.49
CA ARG A 3 28.22 64.87 -4.01
C ARG A 3 27.42 63.96 -4.99
N LEU A 4 27.58 64.18 -6.30
CA LEU A 4 26.95 63.37 -7.34
C LEU A 4 27.44 61.90 -7.38
N LYS A 5 28.70 61.64 -7.07
CA LYS A 5 29.28 60.30 -7.04
C LYS A 5 28.73 59.44 -5.87
N SER A 6 28.42 60.06 -4.72
CA SER A 6 27.92 59.34 -3.55
C SER A 6 26.47 58.87 -3.74
N TYR A 7 25.60 59.60 -4.43
CA TYR A 7 24.22 59.19 -4.77
C TYR A 7 24.21 58.02 -5.77
N GLN A 8 25.13 58.01 -6.73
CA GLN A 8 25.24 56.92 -7.70
C GLN A 8 25.72 55.61 -7.05
N ILE A 9 26.61 55.67 -6.11
CA ILE A 9 27.12 54.50 -5.37
C ILE A 9 26.00 53.98 -4.45
N GLY A 10 25.26 54.85 -3.73
CA GLY A 10 24.14 54.42 -2.87
C GLY A 10 23.01 53.74 -3.65
N GLY A 11 22.70 54.25 -4.85
CA GLY A 11 21.69 53.63 -5.74
C GLY A 11 22.10 52.25 -6.25
N LEU A 12 23.38 52.07 -6.60
CA LEU A 12 23.93 50.80 -7.04
C LEU A 12 23.91 49.75 -5.93
N VAL A 13 24.24 50.13 -4.69
CA VAL A 13 24.23 49.23 -3.53
C VAL A 13 22.79 48.83 -3.20
N ALA A 14 21.83 49.72 -3.25
CA ALA A 14 20.44 49.42 -3.02
C ALA A 14 19.84 48.49 -4.10
N LEU A 15 20.19 48.68 -5.36
CA LEU A 15 19.80 47.79 -6.46
C LEU A 15 20.40 46.37 -6.33
N ALA A 16 21.67 46.32 -5.97
CA ALA A 16 22.35 45.03 -5.72
C ALA A 16 21.72 44.27 -4.54
N GLY A 17 21.33 44.96 -3.47
CA GLY A 17 20.63 44.38 -2.32
C GLY A 17 19.23 43.83 -2.69
N LEU A 18 18.44 44.57 -3.48
CA LEU A 18 17.14 44.12 -3.96
C LEU A 18 17.25 42.88 -4.89
N LEU A 19 18.25 42.86 -5.77
CA LEU A 19 18.54 41.71 -6.64
C LEU A 19 18.91 40.46 -5.82
N LEU A 20 19.70 40.62 -4.79
CA LEU A 20 20.16 39.52 -3.93
C LEU A 20 18.94 38.92 -3.15
N VAL A 21 18.06 39.76 -2.62
CA VAL A 21 16.82 39.34 -1.97
C VAL A 21 15.89 38.61 -2.96
N ALA A 22 15.75 39.14 -4.19
CA ALA A 22 14.93 38.50 -5.21
C ALA A 22 15.46 37.09 -5.60
N ILE A 23 16.81 36.97 -5.71
CA ILE A 23 17.45 35.65 -6.00
C ILE A 23 17.24 34.68 -4.85
N LEU A 24 17.36 35.11 -3.59
CA LEU A 24 17.14 34.28 -2.42
C LEU A 24 15.67 33.81 -2.31
N LEU A 25 14.71 34.72 -2.59
CA LEU A 25 13.29 34.37 -2.61
C LEU A 25 12.96 33.42 -3.77
N ALA A 26 13.47 33.66 -4.96
CA ALA A 26 13.28 32.78 -6.10
C ALA A 26 13.95 31.40 -5.88
N GLY A 27 15.14 31.38 -5.27
CA GLY A 27 15.83 30.17 -4.89
C GLY A 27 15.08 29.37 -3.82
N GLY A 28 14.49 30.04 -2.82
CA GLY A 28 13.65 29.40 -1.80
C GLY A 28 12.41 28.76 -2.39
N ILE A 29 11.70 29.46 -3.27
CA ILE A 29 10.49 28.91 -3.96
C ILE A 29 10.86 27.75 -4.89
N ALA A 30 11.99 27.82 -5.58
CA ALA A 30 12.47 26.74 -6.45
C ALA A 30 12.90 25.50 -5.62
N TRP A 31 13.52 25.74 -4.46
CA TRP A 31 13.93 24.68 -3.54
C TRP A 31 12.72 23.92 -2.96
N GLU A 32 11.67 24.64 -2.51
CA GLU A 32 10.42 24.02 -2.05
C GLU A 32 9.78 23.16 -3.15
N LYS A 33 9.61 23.71 -4.36
CA LYS A 33 9.06 22.96 -5.50
C LYS A 33 9.88 21.73 -5.89
N TRP A 34 11.19 21.76 -5.67
CA TRP A 34 12.05 20.62 -6.00
C TRP A 34 12.04 19.55 -4.91
N HIS A 35 11.82 19.91 -3.65
CA HIS A 35 11.73 18.97 -2.52
C HIS A 35 10.34 18.38 -2.38
N ASP A 36 9.27 19.13 -2.69
CA ASP A 36 7.89 18.63 -2.69
C ASP A 36 7.58 17.73 -3.91
N GLY A 37 8.45 17.71 -4.90
CA GLY A 37 8.26 16.96 -6.15
C GLY A 37 8.98 15.62 -6.25
N ALA A 38 9.67 15.13 -5.21
CA ALA A 38 10.14 13.75 -5.21
C ALA A 38 8.91 12.84 -5.17
N PRO A 39 8.64 12.00 -6.21
CA PRO A 39 7.50 11.11 -6.17
C PRO A 39 7.71 10.16 -5.00
N THR A 40 7.02 10.41 -3.88
CA THR A 40 6.90 9.41 -2.83
C THR A 40 6.34 8.19 -3.51
N ALA A 41 7.13 7.13 -3.47
CA ALA A 41 6.81 5.90 -4.14
C ALA A 41 5.41 5.43 -3.70
N LYS A 42 4.41 5.65 -4.56
CA LYS A 42 3.02 5.33 -4.28
C LYS A 42 2.89 3.82 -4.05
N ILE A 43 2.33 3.42 -2.93
CA ILE A 43 1.93 2.04 -2.64
C ILE A 43 0.45 1.93 -2.97
N GLY A 44 0.06 0.84 -3.66
CA GLY A 44 -1.29 0.62 -4.13
C GLY A 44 -1.59 1.27 -5.47
N GLY A 45 -2.49 0.68 -6.22
CA GLY A 45 -2.89 1.08 -7.57
C GLY A 45 -3.95 0.16 -8.13
N PRO A 46 -4.29 0.30 -9.41
CA PRO A 46 -5.33 -0.49 -10.05
C PRO A 46 -4.92 -1.96 -10.16
N PHE A 47 -5.86 -2.84 -9.89
CA PHE A 47 -5.77 -4.26 -10.18
C PHE A 47 -7.05 -4.76 -10.85
N GLN A 48 -6.96 -5.88 -11.54
CA GLN A 48 -8.08 -6.61 -12.11
C GLN A 48 -7.86 -8.11 -11.88
N LEU A 49 -8.61 -8.67 -10.94
CA LEU A 49 -8.44 -10.03 -10.45
C LEU A 49 -9.79 -10.77 -10.43
N VAL A 50 -9.78 -12.05 -10.10
CA VAL A 50 -10.97 -12.88 -9.97
C VAL A 50 -11.28 -13.09 -8.50
N ASP A 51 -12.47 -12.71 -8.06
CA ASP A 51 -13.00 -13.09 -6.75
C ASP A 51 -13.33 -14.59 -6.77
N THR A 52 -12.64 -15.34 -5.92
CA THR A 52 -12.70 -16.80 -5.89
C THR A 52 -14.05 -17.34 -5.37
N ARG A 53 -14.82 -16.51 -4.68
CA ARG A 53 -16.14 -16.85 -4.15
C ARG A 53 -17.23 -16.77 -5.22
N SER A 54 -17.20 -15.70 -6.01
CA SER A 54 -18.21 -15.42 -7.03
C SER A 54 -17.82 -15.83 -8.44
N GLY A 55 -16.53 -16.07 -8.70
CA GLY A 55 -15.96 -16.30 -10.02
C GLY A 55 -15.96 -15.05 -10.91
N LYS A 56 -16.30 -13.88 -10.37
CA LYS A 56 -16.39 -12.62 -11.13
C LYS A 56 -15.05 -11.88 -11.12
N THR A 57 -14.79 -11.19 -12.21
CA THR A 57 -13.71 -10.21 -12.25
C THR A 57 -14.07 -9.02 -11.37
N VAL A 58 -13.13 -8.62 -10.51
CA VAL A 58 -13.21 -7.46 -9.63
C VAL A 58 -11.99 -6.58 -9.82
N THR A 59 -12.13 -5.29 -9.51
CA THR A 59 -11.09 -4.28 -9.60
C THR A 59 -10.95 -3.55 -8.26
N ASP A 60 -9.92 -2.75 -8.11
CA ASP A 60 -9.77 -1.85 -6.95
C ASP A 60 -10.98 -0.91 -6.77
N GLN A 61 -11.68 -0.59 -7.87
CA GLN A 61 -12.85 0.29 -7.84
C GLN A 61 -14.07 -0.34 -7.15
N ASP A 62 -14.20 -1.67 -7.18
CA ASP A 62 -15.31 -2.39 -6.56
C ASP A 62 -15.24 -2.34 -5.02
N PHE A 63 -14.10 -1.96 -4.46
CA PHE A 63 -13.87 -1.84 -3.02
C PHE A 63 -13.83 -0.38 -2.53
N LYS A 64 -14.06 0.61 -3.40
CA LYS A 64 -14.10 2.02 -2.98
C LYS A 64 -15.17 2.28 -1.92
N GLY A 65 -14.88 3.20 -1.03
CA GLY A 65 -15.74 3.50 0.12
C GLY A 65 -15.47 2.62 1.34
N LYS A 66 -14.61 1.60 1.21
CA LYS A 66 -14.18 0.74 2.32
C LYS A 66 -12.68 0.88 2.60
N TRP A 67 -12.29 0.62 3.83
CA TRP A 67 -10.90 0.43 4.20
C TRP A 67 -10.43 -0.92 3.68
N LEU A 68 -9.46 -0.95 2.76
CA LEU A 68 -8.91 -2.21 2.27
C LEU A 68 -7.79 -2.69 3.17
N LEU A 69 -7.83 -3.98 3.50
CA LEU A 69 -6.80 -4.69 4.24
C LEU A 69 -6.23 -5.74 3.28
N VAL A 70 -5.17 -5.37 2.55
CA VAL A 70 -4.64 -6.18 1.43
C VAL A 70 -3.43 -6.98 1.90
N TYR A 71 -3.54 -8.31 1.83
CA TYR A 71 -2.47 -9.23 2.14
C TYR A 71 -2.13 -10.08 0.91
N PHE A 72 -0.85 -10.09 0.53
CA PHE A 72 -0.35 -10.95 -0.53
C PHE A 72 0.28 -12.19 0.09
N GLY A 73 -0.11 -13.37 -0.39
CA GLY A 73 0.37 -14.65 0.13
C GLY A 73 0.02 -15.80 -0.79
N TYR A 74 0.16 -17.03 -0.30
CA TYR A 74 -0.17 -18.24 -1.07
C TYR A 74 -0.67 -19.36 -0.14
N THR A 75 -1.47 -20.28 -0.68
CA THR A 75 -2.16 -21.30 0.13
C THR A 75 -1.20 -22.36 0.69
N HIS A 76 -0.07 -22.59 0.02
CA HIS A 76 0.95 -23.55 0.42
C HIS A 76 1.98 -22.99 1.42
N CYS A 77 1.78 -21.76 1.90
CA CYS A 77 2.64 -21.17 2.94
C CYS A 77 2.44 -21.92 4.26
N PRO A 78 3.52 -22.48 4.85
CA PRO A 78 3.37 -23.36 6.01
C PRO A 78 3.08 -22.64 7.32
N ASP A 79 3.36 -21.33 7.42
CA ASP A 79 3.31 -20.60 8.71
C ASP A 79 2.86 -19.16 8.59
N ALA A 80 3.55 -18.29 7.87
CA ALA A 80 3.32 -16.85 7.88
C ALA A 80 1.92 -16.45 7.40
N CYS A 81 1.41 -17.07 6.32
CA CYS A 81 0.10 -16.71 5.76
C CYS A 81 -1.07 -17.13 6.67
N PRO A 82 -1.16 -18.39 7.17
CA PRO A 82 -2.24 -18.75 8.07
C PRO A 82 -2.19 -17.96 9.38
N THR A 83 -1.02 -17.65 9.92
CA THR A 83 -0.88 -16.81 11.11
C THR A 83 -1.40 -15.40 10.86
N ALA A 84 -0.97 -14.73 9.79
CA ALA A 84 -1.42 -13.37 9.46
C ALA A 84 -2.94 -13.28 9.21
N LEU A 85 -3.54 -14.27 8.53
CA LEU A 85 -4.98 -14.30 8.29
C LEU A 85 -5.79 -14.60 9.56
N ASN A 86 -5.25 -15.43 10.46
CA ASN A 86 -5.86 -15.66 11.77
C ASN A 86 -5.82 -14.39 12.62
N ASP A 87 -4.69 -13.70 12.71
CA ASP A 87 -4.53 -12.47 13.47
C ASP A 87 -5.43 -11.36 12.93
N LEU A 88 -5.53 -11.24 11.60
CA LEU A 88 -6.45 -10.33 10.95
C LEU A 88 -7.91 -10.69 11.30
N SER A 89 -8.27 -11.97 11.30
CA SER A 89 -9.62 -12.44 11.67
C SER A 89 -9.98 -12.05 13.10
N LEU A 90 -9.06 -12.28 14.05
CA LEU A 90 -9.22 -11.89 15.44
C LEU A 90 -9.35 -10.37 15.63
N ALA A 91 -8.57 -9.60 14.85
CA ALA A 91 -8.68 -8.15 14.86
C ALA A 91 -10.02 -7.67 14.32
N LEU A 92 -10.50 -8.24 13.20
CA LEU A 92 -11.79 -7.92 12.61
C LEU A 92 -12.97 -8.23 13.56
N ASP A 93 -12.92 -9.33 14.30
CA ASP A 93 -13.96 -9.71 15.28
C ASP A 93 -14.11 -8.67 16.40
N LYS A 94 -13.02 -7.97 16.76
CA LYS A 94 -13.03 -6.90 17.79
C LYS A 94 -13.64 -5.59 17.31
N LEU A 95 -13.82 -5.39 15.99
CA LEU A 95 -14.33 -4.13 15.43
C LEU A 95 -15.85 -3.95 15.61
N GLY A 96 -16.61 -5.01 15.88
CA GLY A 96 -18.07 -4.95 15.97
C GLY A 96 -18.68 -4.42 14.67
N GLU A 97 -19.58 -3.43 14.77
CA GLU A 97 -20.25 -2.84 13.60
C GLU A 97 -19.30 -2.14 12.62
N LYS A 98 -18.16 -1.63 13.10
CA LYS A 98 -17.14 -1.00 12.24
C LYS A 98 -16.50 -1.97 11.24
N ARG A 99 -16.59 -3.27 11.48
CA ARG A 99 -16.15 -4.31 10.55
C ARG A 99 -16.77 -4.16 9.15
N GLN A 100 -17.99 -3.67 9.06
CA GLN A 100 -18.68 -3.46 7.77
C GLN A 100 -17.99 -2.42 6.88
N ALA A 101 -17.21 -1.52 7.46
CA ALA A 101 -16.40 -0.55 6.72
C ALA A 101 -15.09 -1.14 6.18
N MET A 102 -14.74 -2.39 6.53
CA MET A 102 -13.51 -3.06 6.10
C MET A 102 -13.76 -3.95 4.89
N ALA A 103 -12.74 -4.11 4.08
CA ALA A 103 -12.68 -5.06 2.97
C ALA A 103 -11.33 -5.81 3.05
N PRO A 104 -11.25 -6.93 3.78
CA PRO A 104 -10.05 -7.75 3.84
C PRO A 104 -9.89 -8.57 2.56
N LEU A 105 -8.75 -8.42 1.88
CA LEU A 105 -8.41 -9.07 0.64
C LEU A 105 -7.16 -9.95 0.82
N PHE A 106 -7.26 -11.20 0.41
CA PHE A 106 -6.14 -12.13 0.29
C PHE A 106 -5.85 -12.35 -1.19
N ILE A 107 -4.75 -11.80 -1.70
CA ILE A 107 -4.35 -11.87 -3.11
C ILE A 107 -3.24 -12.92 -3.22
N THR A 108 -3.44 -13.93 -4.08
CA THR A 108 -2.38 -14.92 -4.29
C THR A 108 -1.16 -14.32 -4.99
N ILE A 109 0.02 -14.81 -4.63
CA ILE A 109 1.28 -14.61 -5.37
C ILE A 109 1.67 -15.84 -6.19
N ASP A 110 0.89 -16.91 -6.12
CA ASP A 110 1.16 -18.18 -6.78
C ASP A 110 -0.08 -18.70 -7.54
N PRO A 111 -0.50 -18.01 -8.59
CA PRO A 111 -1.72 -18.36 -9.32
C PRO A 111 -1.64 -19.72 -10.04
N GLU A 112 -0.45 -20.31 -10.15
CA GLU A 112 -0.28 -21.65 -10.75
C GLU A 112 -0.82 -22.75 -9.84
N ARG A 113 -0.62 -22.66 -8.52
CA ARG A 113 -1.13 -23.62 -7.52
C ARG A 113 -2.46 -23.14 -6.91
N ASP A 114 -2.62 -21.85 -6.75
CA ASP A 114 -3.75 -21.22 -6.07
C ASP A 114 -4.90 -20.94 -7.07
N THR A 115 -5.53 -22.01 -7.55
CA THR A 115 -6.72 -21.90 -8.39
C THR A 115 -7.89 -21.26 -7.60
N ALA A 116 -8.95 -20.84 -8.30
CA ALA A 116 -10.11 -20.22 -7.64
C ALA A 116 -10.72 -21.11 -6.56
N ASP A 117 -10.83 -22.42 -6.81
CA ASP A 117 -11.39 -23.38 -5.85
C ASP A 117 -10.47 -23.56 -4.64
N VAL A 118 -9.15 -23.73 -4.86
CA VAL A 118 -8.16 -23.84 -3.78
C VAL A 118 -8.19 -22.61 -2.88
N MET A 119 -8.16 -21.43 -3.48
CA MET A 119 -8.22 -20.16 -2.74
C MET A 119 -9.52 -19.98 -1.97
N LYS A 120 -10.64 -20.32 -2.58
CA LYS A 120 -11.97 -20.26 -1.94
C LYS A 120 -12.01 -21.13 -0.69
N ASP A 121 -11.55 -22.37 -0.79
CA ASP A 121 -11.55 -23.31 0.35
C ASP A 121 -10.58 -22.86 1.44
N TYR A 122 -9.42 -22.32 1.04
CA TYR A 122 -8.42 -21.81 1.98
C TYR A 122 -8.95 -20.64 2.80
N VAL A 123 -9.48 -19.59 2.16
CA VAL A 123 -9.98 -18.41 2.87
C VAL A 123 -11.24 -18.68 3.70
N ALA A 124 -12.00 -19.73 3.38
CA ALA A 124 -13.15 -20.15 4.17
C ALA A 124 -12.79 -20.62 5.59
N SER A 125 -11.51 -20.94 5.84
CA SER A 125 -11.00 -21.33 7.17
C SER A 125 -10.78 -20.14 8.11
N PHE A 126 -10.92 -18.91 7.62
CA PHE A 126 -10.69 -17.67 8.36
C PHE A 126 -11.98 -16.84 8.46
N ALA A 127 -11.84 -15.53 8.70
CA ALA A 127 -13.00 -14.64 8.81
C ALA A 127 -13.83 -14.65 7.51
N PRO A 128 -15.18 -14.74 7.60
CA PRO A 128 -16.04 -14.98 6.45
C PRO A 128 -16.08 -13.84 5.44
N ASP A 129 -15.61 -12.67 5.79
CA ASP A 129 -15.53 -11.49 4.92
C ASP A 129 -14.18 -11.36 4.19
N ILE A 130 -13.19 -12.20 4.49
CA ILE A 130 -11.94 -12.23 3.73
C ILE A 130 -12.24 -12.71 2.30
N VAL A 131 -11.94 -11.86 1.32
CA VAL A 131 -12.11 -12.15 -0.11
C VAL A 131 -10.82 -12.69 -0.68
N GLY A 132 -10.82 -13.94 -1.14
CA GLY A 132 -9.69 -14.52 -1.89
C GLY A 132 -9.71 -14.03 -3.34
N LEU A 133 -8.59 -13.50 -3.81
CA LEU A 133 -8.42 -13.02 -5.17
C LEU A 133 -7.30 -13.78 -5.88
N THR A 134 -7.58 -14.25 -7.11
CA THR A 134 -6.62 -14.90 -8.00
C THR A 134 -6.72 -14.29 -9.40
N GLY A 135 -5.91 -14.77 -10.34
CA GLY A 135 -5.92 -14.28 -11.72
C GLY A 135 -4.85 -14.96 -12.57
N SER A 136 -4.59 -14.43 -13.75
CA SER A 136 -3.42 -14.85 -14.54
C SER A 136 -2.13 -14.37 -13.89
N THR A 137 -1.01 -15.00 -14.20
CA THR A 137 0.32 -14.59 -13.74
C THR A 137 0.59 -13.11 -14.03
N ASP A 138 0.18 -12.60 -15.20
CA ASP A 138 0.37 -11.19 -15.57
C ASP A 138 -0.45 -10.25 -14.68
N GLN A 139 -1.71 -10.63 -14.36
CA GLN A 139 -2.59 -9.85 -13.49
C GLN A 139 -2.03 -9.78 -12.05
N ILE A 140 -1.55 -10.91 -11.55
CA ILE A 140 -0.92 -10.99 -10.22
C ILE A 140 0.36 -10.16 -10.19
N THR A 141 1.25 -10.33 -11.17
CA THR A 141 2.49 -9.56 -11.28
C THR A 141 2.23 -8.05 -11.35
N GLN A 142 1.14 -7.63 -12.02
CA GLN A 142 0.77 -6.22 -12.04
C GLN A 142 0.32 -5.74 -10.66
N ALA A 143 -0.53 -6.50 -9.95
CA ALA A 143 -0.96 -6.16 -8.60
C ALA A 143 0.24 -6.09 -7.62
N GLU A 144 1.17 -7.04 -7.69
CA GLU A 144 2.42 -7.03 -6.92
C GLU A 144 3.23 -5.76 -7.14
N LYS A 145 3.39 -5.31 -8.40
CA LYS A 145 4.09 -4.07 -8.76
C LYS A 145 3.41 -2.84 -8.16
N GLU A 146 2.09 -2.75 -8.24
CA GLU A 146 1.32 -1.62 -7.68
C GLU A 146 1.46 -1.53 -6.15
N TYR A 147 1.49 -2.68 -5.47
CA TYR A 147 1.66 -2.74 -4.01
C TYR A 147 3.13 -2.87 -3.57
N ARG A 148 4.08 -2.96 -4.52
CA ARG A 148 5.51 -3.15 -4.26
C ARG A 148 5.81 -4.40 -3.45
N VAL A 149 5.08 -5.44 -3.72
CA VAL A 149 5.27 -6.75 -3.14
C VAL A 149 6.49 -7.41 -3.77
N TYR A 150 7.37 -7.92 -2.95
CA TYR A 150 8.39 -8.86 -3.39
C TYR A 150 7.79 -10.27 -3.38
N ALA A 151 7.92 -11.01 -4.47
CA ALA A 151 7.58 -12.42 -4.57
C ALA A 151 8.62 -13.13 -5.44
N ALA A 152 9.11 -14.29 -5.00
CA ALA A 152 10.09 -15.09 -5.73
C ALA A 152 9.90 -16.59 -5.48
N LYS A 153 10.01 -17.39 -6.55
CA LYS A 153 9.99 -18.86 -6.48
C LYS A 153 11.40 -19.40 -6.15
N HIS A 154 11.47 -20.31 -5.19
CA HIS A 154 12.67 -21.03 -4.82
C HIS A 154 12.47 -22.53 -4.99
N PRO A 155 13.16 -23.19 -5.93
CA PRO A 155 13.07 -24.65 -6.10
C PRO A 155 13.48 -25.39 -4.83
N THR A 156 12.72 -26.41 -4.46
CA THR A 156 13.01 -27.31 -3.35
C THR A 156 13.68 -28.58 -3.83
N LYS A 157 14.36 -29.33 -2.94
CA LYS A 157 15.12 -30.54 -3.28
C LYS A 157 14.26 -31.71 -3.73
N ASP A 158 12.98 -31.70 -3.40
CA ASP A 158 11.97 -32.71 -3.76
C ASP A 158 11.30 -32.43 -5.12
N GLY A 159 11.75 -31.41 -5.85
CA GLY A 159 11.26 -31.04 -7.16
C GLY A 159 10.05 -30.10 -7.15
N GLY A 160 9.64 -29.62 -5.97
CA GLY A 160 8.65 -28.56 -5.81
C GLY A 160 9.28 -27.17 -5.76
N TYR A 161 8.54 -26.21 -5.22
CA TYR A 161 9.05 -24.87 -4.93
C TYR A 161 8.34 -24.23 -3.74
N ASP A 162 9.05 -23.36 -3.04
CA ASP A 162 8.52 -22.41 -2.07
C ASP A 162 8.50 -21.01 -2.62
N MET A 163 7.71 -20.12 -2.00
CA MET A 163 7.62 -18.72 -2.37
C MET A 163 8.13 -17.85 -1.22
N ASP A 164 9.13 -17.01 -1.49
CA ASP A 164 9.47 -15.89 -0.61
C ASP A 164 8.59 -14.70 -0.97
N HIS A 165 8.06 -14.02 0.04
CA HIS A 165 7.25 -12.81 -0.20
C HIS A 165 7.26 -11.84 0.98
N SER A 166 6.85 -10.61 0.71
CA SER A 166 6.60 -9.60 1.74
C SER A 166 5.37 -9.97 2.56
N SER A 167 5.55 -10.32 3.85
CA SER A 167 4.45 -10.63 4.78
C SER A 167 3.90 -9.35 5.43
N ILE A 168 3.18 -8.55 4.64
CA ILE A 168 2.66 -7.24 5.04
C ILE A 168 1.17 -7.16 4.71
N ILE A 169 0.36 -6.73 5.68
CA ILE A 169 -1.04 -6.36 5.46
C ILE A 169 -1.07 -4.85 5.23
N TYR A 170 -1.36 -4.43 4.00
CA TYR A 170 -1.47 -3.01 3.63
C TYR A 170 -2.85 -2.48 4.01
N VAL A 171 -2.90 -1.30 4.61
CA VAL A 171 -4.14 -0.60 4.97
C VAL A 171 -4.32 0.58 4.03
N MET A 172 -5.37 0.53 3.21
CA MET A 172 -5.72 1.58 2.26
C MET A 172 -6.98 2.29 2.73
N ASP A 173 -7.02 3.62 2.59
CA ASP A 173 -8.23 4.40 2.91
C ASP A 173 -9.36 4.16 1.89
N PRO A 174 -10.59 4.63 2.16
CA PRO A 174 -11.73 4.48 1.25
C PRO A 174 -11.55 5.07 -0.15
N SER A 175 -10.54 5.91 -0.35
CA SER A 175 -10.14 6.44 -1.66
C SER A 175 -9.08 5.59 -2.38
N GLY A 176 -8.55 4.54 -1.72
CA GLY A 176 -7.50 3.66 -2.24
C GLY A 176 -6.08 4.20 -2.01
N ARG A 177 -5.87 5.13 -1.08
CA ARG A 177 -4.54 5.62 -0.72
C ARG A 177 -3.97 4.81 0.44
N PHE A 178 -2.69 4.49 0.36
CA PHE A 178 -1.96 3.85 1.46
C PHE A 178 -1.93 4.73 2.71
N VAL A 179 -2.23 4.14 3.86
CA VAL A 179 -2.25 4.82 5.16
C VAL A 179 -1.22 4.24 6.12
N THR A 180 -1.18 2.92 6.25
CA THR A 180 -0.28 2.20 7.15
C THR A 180 -0.22 0.73 6.73
N ASN A 181 0.56 -0.05 7.45
CA ASN A 181 0.62 -1.49 7.29
C ASN A 181 0.74 -2.19 8.65
N PHE A 182 0.44 -3.49 8.66
CA PHE A 182 0.72 -4.40 9.75
C PHE A 182 1.75 -5.44 9.29
N THR A 183 2.60 -5.85 10.20
CA THR A 183 3.61 -6.89 10.01
C THR A 183 3.31 -8.08 10.94
N HIS A 184 4.08 -9.14 10.82
CA HIS A 184 4.00 -10.30 11.73
C HIS A 184 4.28 -9.98 13.21
N GLU A 185 4.82 -8.79 13.52
CA GLU A 185 5.04 -8.32 14.89
C GLU A 185 3.82 -7.60 15.48
N THR A 186 2.82 -7.31 14.64
CA THR A 186 1.61 -6.57 15.06
C THR A 186 0.58 -7.56 15.56
N ASP A 187 0.32 -7.56 16.86
CA ASP A 187 -0.70 -8.44 17.45
C ASP A 187 -2.15 -8.00 17.08
N PRO A 188 -3.15 -8.89 17.21
CA PRO A 188 -4.54 -8.61 16.85
C PRO A 188 -5.17 -7.44 17.61
N ASP A 189 -4.76 -7.18 18.87
CA ASP A 189 -5.30 -6.06 19.66
C ASP A 189 -4.78 -4.72 19.12
N GLN A 190 -3.51 -4.66 18.75
CA GLN A 190 -2.91 -3.48 18.13
C GLN A 190 -3.54 -3.22 16.75
N MET A 191 -3.75 -4.27 15.93
CA MET A 191 -4.45 -4.15 14.66
C MET A 191 -5.86 -3.57 14.86
N ALA A 192 -6.65 -4.16 15.77
CA ALA A 192 -8.00 -3.74 16.05
C ALA A 192 -8.07 -2.28 16.54
N ALA A 193 -7.22 -1.91 17.50
CA ALA A 193 -7.15 -0.54 18.02
C ALA A 193 -6.84 0.47 16.91
N LYS A 194 -5.88 0.15 16.04
CA LYS A 194 -5.54 1.01 14.89
C LYS A 194 -6.71 1.13 13.92
N LEU A 195 -7.33 0.01 13.51
CA LEU A 195 -8.47 0.01 12.59
C LEU A 195 -9.68 0.76 13.17
N MET A 196 -9.97 0.61 14.47
CA MET A 196 -11.01 1.37 15.16
C MET A 196 -10.78 2.88 15.08
N SER A 197 -9.52 3.32 15.23
CA SER A 197 -9.15 4.73 15.15
C SER A 197 -9.27 5.32 13.75
N LEU A 198 -9.13 4.49 12.71
CA LEU A 198 -9.23 4.91 11.31
C LEU A 198 -10.69 4.99 10.84
N ALA A 199 -11.56 4.08 11.32
CA ALA A 199 -12.97 3.99 10.96
C ALA A 199 -13.89 4.91 11.81
N SER A 200 -13.32 5.95 12.40
CA SER A 200 -14.05 6.92 13.26
C SER A 200 -14.79 7.94 12.45
#